data_d26494e631cb35b1b110516f389d8ce5
#
_entry.id   d26494e631cb35b1b110516f389d8ce5
#
_cell.length_a   1.000
_cell.length_b   1.000
_cell.length_c   1.000
_cell.angle_alpha   90.00
_cell.angle_beta   90.00
_cell.angle_gamma   90.00
#
_symmetry.space_group_name_H-M   'P 1'
#
loop_
_entity.id
_entity.type
_entity.pdbx_description
1 polymer ?
#
loop_
_entity_poly.entity_id
_entity_poly.type
_entity_poly.pdbx_seq_one_letter_code
_entity_poly.pdbx_strand_id
1 'polypeptide(L)'
;MDLESQTILTNIIRGMVLNSGTNEFDIIIIGGGATGAGTARDCSLRGMRVLLVERFDFAAGATGRNHGLLHSGARYAVTDRESAAECIKENMILRKIARHCVEENGGLFISLPEDDLSYQNLFVESCRAAGINAETIDPAEARLIEPSVNPSIIGAVKVPDGSIDPFRLTLANVIDAKAHGAKVLVYHEVTALIREQGAIVGVTVFNHKTKTEHNYYAPLTINAGGIWGHGIAAKAGIRVDMFPAKGSLLIFGHRINNVVLNRCRKPANADILVPGDTICLIGTTSSRVGFDEVDDVRVTSEEVDLLLSEGEKLAPALATTRICLLYTSPSPRD
;
A
#
# COMPACT_ATOMS: atom_id res chain seq x y z
N MET A 1 19.76 -4.68 -10.62
CA MET A 1 19.36 -5.17 -11.97
C MET A 1 20.64 -5.43 -12.70
N ASP A 2 20.90 -6.67 -13.12
CA ASP A 2 22.11 -7.06 -13.80
C ASP A 2 22.15 -6.54 -15.27
N LEU A 3 23.33 -6.61 -15.90
CA LEU A 3 23.53 -6.13 -17.27
C LEU A 3 22.64 -6.87 -18.29
N GLU A 4 22.30 -8.12 -18.01
CA GLU A 4 21.45 -8.95 -18.86
C GLU A 4 20.00 -8.47 -18.85
N SER A 5 19.46 -8.16 -17.66
CA SER A 5 18.14 -7.55 -17.47
C SER A 5 18.04 -6.17 -18.11
N GLN A 6 19.11 -5.35 -18.05
CA GLN A 6 19.17 -4.04 -18.71
C GLN A 6 19.20 -4.20 -20.25
N THR A 7 19.90 -5.19 -20.75
CA THR A 7 19.99 -5.45 -22.19
C THR A 7 18.69 -5.97 -22.74
N ILE A 8 17.99 -6.86 -22.01
CA ILE A 8 16.66 -7.37 -22.36
C ILE A 8 15.65 -6.22 -22.38
N LEU A 9 15.63 -5.38 -21.35
CA LEU A 9 14.74 -4.22 -21.29
C LEU A 9 15.02 -3.22 -22.42
N THR A 10 16.29 -2.96 -22.73
CA THR A 10 16.68 -2.08 -23.84
C THR A 10 16.28 -2.62 -25.19
N ASN A 11 16.39 -3.94 -25.41
CA ASN A 11 15.97 -4.59 -26.65
C ASN A 11 14.44 -4.64 -26.80
N ILE A 12 13.72 -4.84 -25.70
CA ILE A 12 12.25 -4.74 -25.66
C ILE A 12 11.83 -3.31 -26.04
N ILE A 13 12.43 -2.29 -25.42
CA ILE A 13 12.15 -0.87 -25.71
C ILE A 13 12.49 -0.52 -27.17
N ARG A 14 13.63 -0.98 -27.68
CA ARG A 14 13.99 -0.78 -29.09
C ARG A 14 13.05 -1.46 -30.08
N GLY A 15 12.59 -2.68 -29.77
CA GLY A 15 11.58 -3.38 -30.56
C GLY A 15 10.23 -2.65 -30.59
N MET A 16 9.86 -2.01 -29.48
CA MET A 16 8.63 -1.21 -29.35
C MET A 16 8.65 0.05 -30.25
N VAL A 17 9.80 0.73 -30.35
CA VAL A 17 9.94 1.95 -31.16
C VAL A 17 9.90 1.67 -32.67
N LEU A 18 10.24 0.45 -33.11
CA LEU A 18 10.34 0.12 -34.53
C LEU A 18 9.04 -0.44 -35.17
N ASN A 19 7.99 -0.72 -34.36
CA ASN A 19 6.73 -1.26 -34.86
C ASN A 19 5.57 -0.23 -34.78
N SER A 20 5.71 0.88 -35.48
CA SER A 20 4.75 1.99 -35.49
C SER A 20 3.47 1.77 -36.31
N GLY A 21 3.13 0.52 -36.66
CA GLY A 21 2.10 0.26 -37.67
C GLY A 21 0.71 -0.10 -37.14
N THR A 22 0.52 -0.66 -35.94
CA THR A 22 -0.80 -1.20 -35.54
C THR A 22 -1.15 -1.06 -34.04
N ASN A 23 -0.25 -0.58 -33.18
CA ASN A 23 -0.51 -0.52 -31.75
C ASN A 23 -1.01 0.88 -31.35
N GLU A 24 -2.13 0.93 -30.63
CA GLU A 24 -2.65 2.18 -30.06
C GLU A 24 -1.76 2.69 -28.94
N PHE A 25 -1.10 1.76 -28.19
CA PHE A 25 -0.27 2.05 -27.02
C PHE A 25 1.07 1.31 -27.07
N ASP A 26 2.03 1.80 -26.31
CA ASP A 26 3.31 1.11 -26.10
C ASP A 26 3.18 0.14 -24.90
N ILE A 27 2.29 0.47 -23.97
CA ILE A 27 2.05 -0.32 -22.76
C ILE A 27 0.59 -0.19 -22.30
N ILE A 28 0.02 -1.34 -21.88
CA ILE A 28 -1.25 -1.42 -21.17
C ILE A 28 -1.00 -1.82 -19.72
N ILE A 29 -1.58 -1.09 -18.77
CA ILE A 29 -1.47 -1.36 -17.35
C ILE A 29 -2.87 -1.69 -16.80
N ILE A 30 -3.00 -2.85 -16.17
CA ILE A 30 -4.27 -3.35 -15.62
C ILE A 30 -4.27 -3.16 -14.12
N GLY A 31 -5.15 -2.31 -13.61
CA GLY A 31 -5.33 -1.98 -12.20
C GLY A 31 -4.92 -0.55 -11.84
N GLY A 32 -5.86 0.21 -11.26
CA GLY A 32 -5.72 1.63 -10.87
C GLY A 32 -5.40 1.84 -9.38
N GLY A 33 -4.72 0.89 -8.74
CA GLY A 33 -4.14 1.04 -7.41
C GLY A 33 -2.81 1.80 -7.42
N ALA A 34 -2.14 1.89 -6.27
CA ALA A 34 -0.86 2.61 -6.13
C ALA A 34 0.20 2.12 -7.13
N THR A 35 0.32 0.80 -7.30
CA THR A 35 1.28 0.19 -8.24
C THR A 35 0.99 0.59 -9.68
N GLY A 36 -0.25 0.41 -10.14
CA GLY A 36 -0.61 0.74 -11.53
C GLY A 36 -0.55 2.22 -11.82
N ALA A 37 -0.99 3.08 -10.90
CA ALA A 37 -0.94 4.53 -11.05
C ALA A 37 0.51 5.04 -11.08
N GLY A 38 1.38 4.54 -10.19
CA GLY A 38 2.80 4.88 -10.16
C GLY A 38 3.52 4.42 -11.44
N THR A 39 3.24 3.19 -11.89
CA THR A 39 3.79 2.66 -13.16
C THR A 39 3.32 3.48 -14.36
N ALA A 40 2.02 3.83 -14.41
CA ALA A 40 1.48 4.65 -15.50
C ALA A 40 2.16 6.01 -15.56
N ARG A 41 2.37 6.65 -14.41
CA ARG A 41 3.10 7.90 -14.32
C ARG A 41 4.54 7.78 -14.81
N ASP A 42 5.30 6.81 -14.32
CA ASP A 42 6.72 6.64 -14.69
C ASP A 42 6.87 6.35 -16.20
N CYS A 43 6.05 5.47 -16.74
CA CYS A 43 6.04 5.17 -18.18
C CYS A 43 5.68 6.41 -19.02
N SER A 44 4.69 7.20 -18.61
CA SER A 44 4.28 8.41 -19.33
C SER A 44 5.34 9.50 -19.30
N LEU A 45 6.02 9.69 -18.16
CA LEU A 45 7.15 10.60 -18.02
C LEU A 45 8.33 10.21 -18.92
N ARG A 46 8.47 8.92 -19.27
CA ARG A 46 9.46 8.42 -20.24
C ARG A 46 9.00 8.55 -21.70
N GLY A 47 7.85 9.16 -21.95
CA GLY A 47 7.32 9.40 -23.29
C GLY A 47 6.61 8.18 -23.92
N MET A 48 6.27 7.16 -23.13
CA MET A 48 5.51 6.00 -23.63
C MET A 48 4.02 6.36 -23.77
N ARG A 49 3.35 5.80 -24.80
CA ARG A 49 1.89 5.85 -24.93
C ARG A 49 1.27 4.82 -24.00
N VAL A 50 0.71 5.27 -22.90
CA VAL A 50 0.20 4.43 -21.81
C VAL A 50 -1.31 4.35 -21.84
N LEU A 51 -1.87 3.13 -21.70
CA LEU A 51 -3.25 2.89 -21.33
C LEU A 51 -3.31 2.31 -19.91
N LEU A 52 -3.99 2.97 -18.99
CA LEU A 52 -4.33 2.45 -17.66
C LEU A 52 -5.81 2.06 -17.63
N VAL A 53 -6.10 0.81 -17.27
CA VAL A 53 -7.47 0.26 -17.19
C VAL A 53 -7.78 -0.14 -15.76
N GLU A 54 -8.87 0.40 -15.19
CA GLU A 54 -9.35 0.10 -13.84
C GLU A 54 -10.85 -0.28 -13.89
N ARG A 55 -11.20 -1.41 -13.27
CA ARG A 55 -12.59 -1.92 -13.31
C ARG A 55 -13.57 -1.12 -12.45
N PHE A 56 -13.08 -0.48 -11.41
CA PHE A 56 -13.86 0.39 -10.50
C PHE A 56 -13.38 1.84 -10.60
N ASP A 57 -13.32 2.52 -9.47
CA ASP A 57 -12.63 3.79 -9.32
C ASP A 57 -11.19 3.54 -8.81
N PHE A 58 -10.36 4.58 -8.85
CA PHE A 58 -8.98 4.48 -8.35
C PHE A 58 -8.93 4.10 -6.87
N ALA A 59 -7.88 3.37 -6.50
CA ALA A 59 -7.64 2.93 -5.14
C ALA A 59 -8.77 2.07 -4.52
N ALA A 60 -9.66 1.48 -5.30
CA ALA A 60 -10.77 0.68 -4.80
C ALA A 60 -10.35 -0.62 -4.09
N GLY A 61 -9.16 -1.15 -4.38
CA GLY A 61 -8.58 -2.33 -3.74
C GLY A 61 -7.85 -2.02 -2.42
N ALA A 62 -6.79 -2.79 -2.13
CA ALA A 62 -5.97 -2.63 -0.93
C ALA A 62 -5.40 -1.22 -0.75
N THR A 63 -5.16 -0.49 -1.85
CA THR A 63 -4.63 0.88 -1.82
C THR A 63 -5.51 1.83 -1.03
N GLY A 64 -6.82 1.79 -1.15
CA GLY A 64 -7.73 2.66 -0.38
C GLY A 64 -8.29 2.02 0.89
N ARG A 65 -7.80 0.83 1.26
CA ARG A 65 -8.30 0.06 2.39
C ARG A 65 -7.19 -0.29 3.38
N ASN A 66 -6.23 0.61 3.55
CA ASN A 66 -5.13 0.50 4.52
C ASN A 66 -5.21 1.65 5.54
N HIS A 67 -4.34 1.63 6.53
CA HIS A 67 -4.32 2.64 7.60
C HIS A 67 -3.58 3.94 7.22
N GLY A 68 -3.08 4.08 5.99
CA GLY A 68 -2.39 5.30 5.57
C GLY A 68 -1.04 5.55 6.25
N LEU A 69 -0.37 4.52 6.73
CA LEU A 69 0.96 4.65 7.30
C LEU A 69 2.02 4.78 6.19
N LEU A 70 2.77 5.86 6.22
CA LEU A 70 4.02 5.99 5.48
C LEU A 70 5.15 5.37 6.32
N HIS A 71 5.38 4.08 6.11
CA HIS A 71 6.35 3.31 6.87
C HIS A 71 7.78 3.85 6.73
N SER A 72 8.47 3.99 7.86
CA SER A 72 9.94 4.11 7.88
C SER A 72 10.65 2.77 7.69
N GLY A 73 9.92 1.66 7.79
CA GLY A 73 10.47 0.31 7.82
C GLY A 73 10.81 -0.21 9.22
N ALA A 74 10.70 0.62 10.27
CA ALA A 74 11.07 0.24 11.63
C ALA A 74 10.38 -1.04 12.10
N ARG A 75 9.11 -1.24 11.77
CA ARG A 75 8.34 -2.45 12.12
C ARG A 75 8.97 -3.75 11.60
N TYR A 76 9.69 -3.69 10.49
CA TYR A 76 10.33 -4.84 9.85
C TYR A 76 11.80 -5.03 10.25
N ALA A 77 12.43 -4.02 10.84
CA ALA A 77 13.87 -3.93 11.02
C ALA A 77 14.51 -5.15 11.73
N VAL A 78 13.79 -5.77 12.68
CA VAL A 78 14.27 -6.94 13.44
C VAL A 78 14.09 -8.26 12.64
N THR A 79 13.03 -8.35 11.83
CA THR A 79 12.66 -9.61 11.15
C THR A 79 13.03 -9.65 9.69
N ASP A 80 13.07 -8.49 9.03
CA ASP A 80 13.35 -8.35 7.60
C ASP A 80 14.05 -7.00 7.34
N ARG A 81 15.37 -7.04 7.46
CA ARG A 81 16.21 -5.85 7.31
C ARG A 81 16.20 -5.28 5.90
N GLU A 82 16.05 -6.11 4.88
CA GLU A 82 16.06 -5.68 3.49
C GLU A 82 14.80 -4.86 3.19
N SER A 83 13.62 -5.38 3.51
CA SER A 83 12.36 -4.64 3.41
C SER A 83 12.37 -3.36 4.25
N ALA A 84 12.97 -3.36 5.44
CA ALA A 84 13.11 -2.17 6.26
C ALA A 84 13.94 -1.08 5.56
N ALA A 85 15.07 -1.46 4.95
CA ALA A 85 15.95 -0.54 4.23
C ALA A 85 15.31 0.01 2.94
N GLU A 86 14.51 -0.78 2.25
CA GLU A 86 13.73 -0.32 1.10
C GLU A 86 12.62 0.65 1.53
N CYS A 87 11.88 0.33 2.58
CA CYS A 87 10.82 1.20 3.11
C CYS A 87 11.34 2.60 3.46
N ILE A 88 12.48 2.72 4.15
CA ILE A 88 12.99 4.06 4.50
C ILE A 88 13.43 4.85 3.27
N LYS A 89 13.99 4.20 2.25
CA LYS A 89 14.35 4.87 0.98
C LYS A 89 13.10 5.43 0.29
N GLU A 90 12.07 4.62 0.14
CA GLU A 90 10.80 5.04 -0.47
C GLU A 90 10.09 6.12 0.36
N ASN A 91 10.07 6.00 1.69
CA ASN A 91 9.55 7.01 2.60
C ASN A 91 10.19 8.37 2.31
N MET A 92 11.52 8.43 2.25
CA MET A 92 12.27 9.66 1.99
C MET A 92 12.05 10.22 0.59
N ILE A 93 11.79 9.38 -0.41
CA ILE A 93 11.43 9.80 -1.77
C ILE A 93 10.04 10.42 -1.77
N LEU A 94 9.04 9.73 -1.21
CA LEU A 94 7.65 10.20 -1.18
C LEU A 94 7.49 11.53 -0.42
N ARG A 95 8.21 11.73 0.67
CA ARG A 95 8.28 13.03 1.37
C ARG A 95 8.72 14.19 0.48
N LYS A 96 9.53 13.92 -0.54
CA LYS A 96 10.00 14.94 -1.49
C LYS A 96 9.03 15.15 -2.64
N ILE A 97 8.62 14.06 -3.30
CA ILE A 97 7.86 14.13 -4.56
C ILE A 97 6.35 14.19 -4.37
N ALA A 98 5.84 13.70 -3.23
CA ALA A 98 4.42 13.64 -2.91
C ALA A 98 4.08 14.37 -1.59
N ARG A 99 4.78 15.45 -1.28
CA ARG A 99 4.66 16.21 -0.03
C ARG A 99 3.21 16.61 0.32
N HIS A 100 2.41 16.90 -0.69
CA HIS A 100 1.00 17.26 -0.54
C HIS A 100 0.08 16.09 -0.13
N CYS A 101 0.60 14.86 -0.12
CA CYS A 101 -0.10 13.66 0.32
C CYS A 101 0.39 13.17 1.69
N VAL A 102 1.46 13.74 2.24
CA VAL A 102 2.18 13.23 3.42
C VAL A 102 2.05 14.21 4.58
N GLU A 103 1.77 13.68 5.77
CA GLU A 103 2.01 14.35 7.05
C GLU A 103 3.29 13.78 7.68
N GLU A 104 4.27 14.64 7.93
CA GLU A 104 5.54 14.27 8.57
C GLU A 104 5.41 14.31 10.10
N ASN A 105 4.45 13.57 10.64
CA ASN A 105 4.07 13.58 12.04
C ASN A 105 4.94 12.67 12.93
N GLY A 106 5.81 11.85 12.35
CA GLY A 106 6.66 10.94 13.10
C GLY A 106 5.93 9.72 13.64
N GLY A 107 6.66 8.87 14.37
CA GLY A 107 6.11 7.69 15.01
C GLY A 107 6.79 7.37 16.33
N LEU A 108 6.05 6.77 17.25
CA LEU A 108 6.51 6.25 18.53
C LEU A 108 6.25 4.75 18.60
N PHE A 109 7.29 3.98 18.89
CA PHE A 109 7.18 2.58 19.29
C PHE A 109 7.23 2.56 20.82
N ILE A 110 6.11 2.18 21.46
CA ILE A 110 5.94 2.23 22.91
C ILE A 110 6.01 0.84 23.54
N SER A 111 6.60 0.75 24.73
CA SER A 111 6.57 -0.45 25.56
C SER A 111 5.68 -0.23 26.77
N LEU A 112 4.80 -1.19 27.06
CA LEU A 112 3.96 -1.25 28.24
C LEU A 112 4.56 -2.18 29.29
N PRO A 113 4.08 -2.18 30.55
CA PRO A 113 4.62 -3.03 31.61
C PRO A 113 4.65 -4.54 31.32
N GLU A 114 3.75 -5.00 30.44
CA GLU A 114 3.71 -6.40 29.99
C GLU A 114 4.69 -6.72 28.86
N ASP A 115 5.32 -5.71 28.22
CA ASP A 115 6.27 -5.91 27.13
C ASP A 115 7.69 -6.17 27.67
N ASP A 116 8.48 -6.92 26.90
CA ASP A 116 9.90 -7.10 27.20
C ASP A 116 10.71 -5.86 26.79
N LEU A 117 11.10 -5.05 27.75
CA LEU A 117 11.87 -3.82 27.52
C LEU A 117 13.24 -4.09 26.88
N SER A 118 13.79 -5.31 27.01
CA SER A 118 15.06 -5.67 26.37
C SER A 118 14.96 -5.69 24.83
N TYR A 119 13.75 -5.91 24.30
CA TYR A 119 13.48 -5.85 22.87
C TYR A 119 13.78 -4.46 22.27
N GLN A 120 13.64 -3.40 23.07
CA GLN A 120 13.87 -2.03 22.60
C GLN A 120 15.30 -1.81 22.10
N ASN A 121 16.31 -2.38 22.77
CA ASN A 121 17.71 -2.26 22.33
C ASN A 121 17.93 -2.96 21.00
N LEU A 122 17.45 -4.20 20.86
CA LEU A 122 17.51 -4.96 19.61
C LEU A 122 16.80 -4.20 18.48
N PHE A 123 15.64 -3.62 18.77
CA PHE A 123 14.85 -2.85 17.81
C PHE A 123 15.63 -1.62 17.29
N VAL A 124 16.21 -0.82 18.20
CA VAL A 124 16.97 0.38 17.85
C VAL A 124 18.21 0.04 17.02
N GLU A 125 18.97 -1.00 17.43
CA GLU A 125 20.13 -1.46 16.68
C GLU A 125 19.76 -1.94 15.28
N SER A 126 18.68 -2.72 15.15
CA SER A 126 18.16 -3.21 13.88
C SER A 126 17.69 -2.08 12.96
N CYS A 127 16.99 -1.07 13.49
CA CYS A 127 16.59 0.13 12.77
C CYS A 127 17.80 0.87 12.20
N ARG A 128 18.80 1.13 13.04
CA ARG A 128 20.05 1.82 12.63
C ARG A 128 20.78 1.03 11.54
N ALA A 129 20.84 -0.29 11.69
CA ALA A 129 21.47 -1.17 10.70
C ALA A 129 20.72 -1.18 9.35
N ALA A 130 19.43 -0.88 9.33
CA ALA A 130 18.62 -0.69 8.12
C ALA A 130 18.65 0.76 7.59
N GLY A 131 19.38 1.68 8.24
CA GLY A 131 19.45 3.09 7.84
C GLY A 131 18.28 3.94 8.34
N ILE A 132 17.53 3.45 9.32
CA ILE A 132 16.39 4.15 9.94
C ILE A 132 16.89 4.89 11.18
N ASN A 133 16.61 6.19 11.26
CA ASN A 133 16.89 6.96 12.47
C ASN A 133 15.90 6.55 13.59
N ALA A 134 16.43 5.84 14.58
CA ALA A 134 15.67 5.39 15.75
C ALA A 134 16.34 5.93 17.03
N GLU A 135 15.56 6.60 17.86
CA GLU A 135 16.02 7.26 19.08
C GLU A 135 15.19 6.79 20.28
N THR A 136 15.88 6.25 21.28
CA THR A 136 15.25 5.95 22.57
C THR A 136 15.00 7.25 23.30
N ILE A 137 13.77 7.48 23.74
CA ILE A 137 13.35 8.66 24.49
C ILE A 137 12.74 8.27 25.83
N ASP A 138 12.74 9.18 26.78
CA ASP A 138 12.10 8.98 28.09
C ASP A 138 10.57 8.87 27.93
N PRO A 139 9.89 7.99 28.70
CA PRO A 139 8.43 7.91 28.69
C PRO A 139 7.72 9.24 28.99
N ALA A 140 8.30 10.12 29.77
CA ALA A 140 7.75 11.45 30.05
C ALA A 140 7.83 12.35 28.80
N GLU A 141 8.93 12.28 28.05
CA GLU A 141 9.08 12.97 26.77
C GLU A 141 8.08 12.43 25.72
N ALA A 142 7.93 11.12 25.64
CA ALA A 142 6.95 10.51 24.75
C ALA A 142 5.51 11.00 25.02
N ARG A 143 5.13 11.15 26.29
CA ARG A 143 3.83 11.73 26.69
C ARG A 143 3.69 13.22 26.38
N LEU A 144 4.79 13.96 26.32
CA LEU A 144 4.77 15.37 25.87
C LEU A 144 4.59 15.46 24.34
N ILE A 145 5.24 14.55 23.59
CA ILE A 145 5.10 14.48 22.12
C ILE A 145 3.69 14.05 21.75
N GLU A 146 3.16 13.01 22.43
CA GLU A 146 1.82 12.46 22.18
C GLU A 146 1.04 12.31 23.49
N PRO A 147 0.24 13.33 23.86
CA PRO A 147 -0.53 13.31 25.10
C PRO A 147 -1.60 12.21 25.19
N SER A 148 -2.05 11.68 24.05
CA SER A 148 -3.05 10.60 24.00
C SER A 148 -2.46 9.21 24.25
N VAL A 149 -1.12 9.09 24.24
CA VAL A 149 -0.45 7.80 24.47
C VAL A 149 -0.79 7.25 25.88
N ASN A 150 -0.84 5.93 25.99
CA ASN A 150 -1.09 5.26 27.27
C ASN A 150 -0.13 5.79 28.35
N PRO A 151 -0.63 6.33 29.47
CA PRO A 151 0.22 6.92 30.53
C PRO A 151 1.11 5.89 31.22
N SER A 152 0.82 4.59 31.11
CA SER A 152 1.57 3.49 31.75
C SER A 152 2.77 3.03 30.92
N ILE A 153 3.15 3.73 29.84
CA ILE A 153 4.33 3.37 29.05
C ILE A 153 5.60 3.36 29.92
N ILE A 154 6.45 2.35 29.72
CA ILE A 154 7.73 2.17 30.43
C ILE A 154 8.93 2.40 29.51
N GLY A 155 8.73 2.53 28.21
CA GLY A 155 9.76 2.82 27.21
C GLY A 155 9.16 3.38 25.93
N ALA A 156 9.95 4.13 25.17
CA ALA A 156 9.56 4.66 23.88
C ALA A 156 10.76 4.80 22.94
N VAL A 157 10.53 4.55 21.64
CA VAL A 157 11.49 4.80 20.56
C VAL A 157 10.83 5.66 19.50
N LYS A 158 11.44 6.79 19.19
CA LYS A 158 11.02 7.70 18.13
C LYS A 158 11.60 7.25 16.79
N VAL A 159 10.79 7.24 15.74
CA VAL A 159 11.17 6.85 14.37
C VAL A 159 10.56 7.79 13.34
N PRO A 160 11.11 7.86 12.10
CA PRO A 160 10.60 8.73 11.05
C PRO A 160 9.43 8.11 10.27
N ASP A 161 8.44 7.55 10.97
CA ASP A 161 7.16 7.21 10.36
C ASP A 161 6.40 8.50 9.96
N GLY A 162 5.35 8.36 9.19
CA GLY A 162 4.44 9.43 8.84
C GLY A 162 3.08 8.87 8.44
N SER A 163 2.12 9.73 8.19
CA SER A 163 0.88 9.33 7.55
C SER A 163 0.82 9.83 6.11
N ILE A 164 0.12 9.09 5.27
CA ILE A 164 -0.06 9.39 3.86
C ILE A 164 -1.53 9.17 3.47
N ASP A 165 -2.07 10.09 2.68
CA ASP A 165 -3.36 9.89 2.03
C ASP A 165 -3.18 9.04 0.76
N PRO A 166 -3.56 7.75 0.76
CA PRO A 166 -3.35 6.87 -0.38
C PRO A 166 -4.24 7.22 -1.58
N PHE A 167 -5.38 7.85 -1.35
CA PHE A 167 -6.27 8.29 -2.43
C PHE A 167 -5.66 9.49 -3.16
N ARG A 168 -5.18 10.50 -2.41
CA ARG A 168 -4.48 11.66 -2.99
C ARG A 168 -3.21 11.24 -3.73
N LEU A 169 -2.43 10.33 -3.17
CA LEU A 169 -1.22 9.82 -3.81
C LEU A 169 -1.54 9.12 -5.14
N THR A 170 -2.53 8.23 -5.14
CA THR A 170 -2.94 7.52 -6.36
C THR A 170 -3.45 8.49 -7.41
N LEU A 171 -4.34 9.43 -7.00
CA LEU A 171 -4.90 10.41 -7.92
C LEU A 171 -3.85 11.37 -8.47
N ALA A 172 -2.88 11.80 -7.65
CA ALA A 172 -1.77 12.66 -8.10
C ALA A 172 -0.93 11.97 -9.20
N ASN A 173 -0.61 10.68 -9.01
CA ASN A 173 0.09 9.90 -10.04
C ASN A 173 -0.73 9.79 -11.33
N VAL A 174 -2.04 9.55 -11.24
CA VAL A 174 -2.92 9.46 -12.40
C VAL A 174 -3.06 10.80 -13.13
N ILE A 175 -3.21 11.90 -12.40
CA ILE A 175 -3.29 13.23 -12.99
C ILE A 175 -2.00 13.58 -13.73
N ASP A 176 -0.85 13.30 -13.13
CA ASP A 176 0.46 13.55 -13.75
C ASP A 176 0.67 12.65 -14.98
N ALA A 177 0.31 11.35 -14.90
CA ALA A 177 0.32 10.46 -16.07
C ALA A 177 -0.54 10.99 -17.23
N LYS A 178 -1.76 11.47 -16.93
CA LYS A 178 -2.65 12.08 -17.94
C LYS A 178 -2.07 13.37 -18.53
N ALA A 179 -1.43 14.21 -17.73
CA ALA A 179 -0.77 15.42 -18.20
C ALA A 179 0.38 15.09 -19.17
N HIS A 180 0.97 13.89 -19.05
CA HIS A 180 2.02 13.36 -19.94
C HIS A 180 1.48 12.39 -21.02
N GLY A 181 0.16 12.44 -21.30
CA GLY A 181 -0.45 11.76 -22.44
C GLY A 181 -1.01 10.36 -22.18
N ALA A 182 -1.02 9.87 -20.93
CA ALA A 182 -1.68 8.60 -20.62
C ALA A 182 -3.18 8.65 -20.86
N LYS A 183 -3.73 7.63 -21.51
CA LYS A 183 -5.16 7.36 -21.54
C LYS A 183 -5.54 6.53 -20.33
N VAL A 184 -6.58 6.95 -19.61
CA VAL A 184 -7.01 6.33 -18.37
C VAL A 184 -8.49 6.00 -18.45
N LEU A 185 -8.83 4.75 -18.16
CA LEU A 185 -10.19 4.21 -18.22
C LEU A 185 -10.57 3.65 -16.85
N VAL A 186 -11.52 4.29 -16.17
CA VAL A 186 -12.17 3.80 -14.94
C VAL A 186 -13.54 3.19 -15.26
N TYR A 187 -14.00 2.28 -14.45
CA TYR A 187 -15.19 1.45 -14.69
C TYR A 187 -15.08 0.63 -15.99
N HIS A 188 -13.84 0.20 -16.29
CA HIS A 188 -13.50 -0.61 -17.43
C HIS A 188 -12.76 -1.87 -16.95
N GLU A 189 -13.30 -3.03 -17.28
CA GLU A 189 -12.76 -4.32 -16.85
C GLU A 189 -12.07 -5.04 -18.00
N VAL A 190 -10.87 -5.56 -17.76
CA VAL A 190 -10.19 -6.44 -18.72
C VAL A 190 -10.82 -7.83 -18.63
N THR A 191 -11.64 -8.17 -19.64
CA THR A 191 -12.37 -9.44 -19.72
C THR A 191 -11.54 -10.55 -20.37
N ALA A 192 -10.66 -10.19 -21.33
CA ALA A 192 -9.78 -11.14 -22.01
C ALA A 192 -8.42 -10.52 -22.34
N LEU A 193 -7.43 -11.39 -22.58
CA LEU A 193 -6.13 -11.03 -23.14
C LEU A 193 -6.11 -11.49 -24.62
N ILE A 194 -5.75 -10.58 -25.52
CA ILE A 194 -5.64 -10.86 -26.96
C ILE A 194 -4.28 -11.50 -27.21
N ARG A 195 -4.31 -12.66 -27.86
CA ARG A 195 -3.10 -13.45 -28.12
C ARG A 195 -2.90 -13.64 -29.63
N GLU A 196 -1.67 -13.37 -30.08
CA GLU A 196 -1.23 -13.66 -31.46
C GLU A 196 0.12 -14.36 -31.42
N GLN A 197 0.27 -15.42 -32.18
CA GLN A 197 1.52 -16.20 -32.29
C GLN A 197 2.15 -16.57 -30.89
N GLY A 198 1.30 -16.82 -29.87
CA GLY A 198 1.76 -17.17 -28.53
C GLY A 198 2.06 -16.00 -27.60
N ALA A 199 2.16 -14.76 -28.12
CA ALA A 199 2.38 -13.55 -27.33
C ALA A 199 1.05 -12.85 -27.01
N ILE A 200 1.00 -12.16 -25.86
CA ILE A 200 -0.09 -11.23 -25.53
C ILE A 200 0.20 -9.92 -26.27
N VAL A 201 -0.75 -9.50 -27.13
CA VAL A 201 -0.64 -8.30 -27.98
C VAL A 201 -1.68 -7.23 -27.62
N GLY A 202 -2.53 -7.49 -26.63
CA GLY A 202 -3.56 -6.55 -26.23
C GLY A 202 -4.54 -7.13 -25.23
N VAL A 203 -5.60 -6.35 -24.98
CA VAL A 203 -6.67 -6.68 -24.04
C VAL A 203 -8.04 -6.39 -24.64
N THR A 204 -9.04 -7.20 -24.28
CA THR A 204 -10.47 -6.87 -24.46
C THR A 204 -10.97 -6.24 -23.16
N VAL A 205 -11.62 -5.09 -23.27
CA VAL A 205 -12.06 -4.27 -22.15
C VAL A 205 -13.56 -4.04 -22.22
N PHE A 206 -14.27 -4.40 -21.16
CA PHE A 206 -15.69 -4.15 -21.00
C PHE A 206 -15.93 -2.83 -20.25
N ASN A 207 -16.70 -1.93 -20.84
CA ASN A 207 -17.11 -0.68 -20.22
C ASN A 207 -18.40 -0.89 -19.41
N HIS A 208 -18.32 -0.84 -18.09
CA HIS A 208 -19.47 -1.05 -17.19
C HIS A 208 -20.55 0.03 -17.29
N LYS A 209 -20.24 1.23 -17.82
CA LYS A 209 -21.21 2.32 -17.99
C LYS A 209 -22.01 2.17 -19.29
N THR A 210 -21.33 1.91 -20.41
CA THR A 210 -21.98 1.80 -21.73
C THR A 210 -22.38 0.38 -22.09
N LYS A 211 -21.89 -0.63 -21.35
CA LYS A 211 -22.09 -2.07 -21.61
C LYS A 211 -21.55 -2.51 -22.97
N THR A 212 -20.44 -1.90 -23.40
CA THR A 212 -19.75 -2.21 -24.66
C THR A 212 -18.37 -2.80 -24.41
N GLU A 213 -17.90 -3.61 -25.35
CA GLU A 213 -16.53 -4.12 -25.34
C GLU A 213 -15.68 -3.42 -26.41
N HIS A 214 -14.40 -3.21 -26.08
CA HIS A 214 -13.41 -2.61 -26.95
C HIS A 214 -12.07 -3.35 -26.84
N ASN A 215 -11.37 -3.49 -27.94
CA ASN A 215 -10.02 -4.05 -27.98
C ASN A 215 -8.99 -2.93 -27.99
N TYR A 216 -7.95 -3.09 -27.18
CA TYR A 216 -6.78 -2.22 -27.13
C TYR A 216 -5.53 -3.06 -27.33
N TYR A 217 -4.56 -2.51 -28.05
CA TYR A 217 -3.36 -3.24 -28.45
C TYR A 217 -2.11 -2.55 -27.91
N ALA A 218 -1.18 -3.36 -27.42
CA ALA A 218 0.17 -2.95 -26.99
C ALA A 218 1.10 -4.17 -26.98
N PRO A 219 2.39 -3.98 -27.27
CA PRO A 219 3.38 -5.06 -27.18
C PRO A 219 3.68 -5.49 -25.75
N LEU A 220 3.32 -4.68 -24.74
CA LEU A 220 3.51 -5.00 -23.33
C LEU A 220 2.23 -4.76 -22.53
N THR A 221 1.87 -5.74 -21.72
CA THR A 221 0.78 -5.63 -20.74
C THR A 221 1.31 -5.89 -19.34
N ILE A 222 1.12 -4.94 -18.44
CA ILE A 222 1.49 -5.06 -17.01
C ILE A 222 0.24 -5.39 -16.21
N ASN A 223 0.33 -6.46 -15.43
CA ASN A 223 -0.70 -6.84 -14.48
C ASN A 223 -0.40 -6.21 -13.10
N ALA A 224 -1.10 -5.13 -12.77
CA ALA A 224 -1.08 -4.46 -11.47
C ALA A 224 -2.41 -4.65 -10.72
N GLY A 225 -3.11 -5.75 -10.97
CA GLY A 225 -4.45 -6.06 -10.47
C GLY A 225 -4.53 -6.46 -8.99
N GLY A 226 -3.45 -6.29 -8.20
CA GLY A 226 -3.44 -6.62 -6.77
C GLY A 226 -3.87 -8.06 -6.51
N ILE A 227 -4.78 -8.26 -5.56
CA ILE A 227 -5.29 -9.60 -5.22
C ILE A 227 -6.00 -10.30 -6.40
N TRP A 228 -6.54 -9.57 -7.35
CA TRP A 228 -7.19 -10.11 -8.55
C TRP A 228 -6.20 -10.41 -9.69
N GLY A 229 -4.92 -10.09 -9.49
CA GLY A 229 -3.86 -10.30 -10.48
C GLY A 229 -3.68 -11.76 -10.88
N HIS A 230 -3.94 -12.72 -9.97
CA HIS A 230 -3.90 -14.15 -10.29
C HIS A 230 -4.90 -14.53 -11.38
N GLY A 231 -6.13 -13.99 -11.33
CA GLY A 231 -7.17 -14.24 -12.34
C GLY A 231 -6.82 -13.63 -13.71
N ILE A 232 -6.14 -12.48 -13.73
CA ILE A 232 -5.63 -11.86 -14.95
C ILE A 232 -4.49 -12.71 -15.54
N ALA A 233 -3.54 -13.18 -14.71
CA ALA A 233 -2.46 -14.06 -15.13
C ALA A 233 -2.99 -15.40 -15.67
N ALA A 234 -4.03 -15.95 -15.05
CA ALA A 234 -4.69 -17.19 -15.51
C ALA A 234 -5.26 -17.05 -16.93
N LYS A 235 -5.75 -15.84 -17.34
CA LYS A 235 -6.18 -15.58 -18.73
C LYS A 235 -5.01 -15.68 -19.73
N ALA A 236 -3.77 -15.49 -19.28
CA ALA A 236 -2.56 -15.73 -20.06
C ALA A 236 -2.06 -17.18 -19.99
N GLY A 237 -2.73 -18.06 -19.24
CA GLY A 237 -2.26 -19.41 -18.96
C GLY A 237 -1.09 -19.45 -17.98
N ILE A 238 -0.86 -18.37 -17.22
CA ILE A 238 0.20 -18.26 -16.23
C ILE A 238 -0.41 -18.47 -14.85
N ARG A 239 0.15 -19.41 -14.09
CA ARG A 239 -0.18 -19.59 -12.69
C ARG A 239 0.70 -18.68 -11.85
N VAL A 240 0.09 -17.88 -11.00
CA VAL A 240 0.75 -17.10 -9.96
C VAL A 240 0.29 -17.66 -8.61
N ASP A 241 1.23 -18.17 -7.84
CA ASP A 241 0.95 -18.62 -6.48
C ASP A 241 0.83 -17.37 -5.59
N MET A 242 -0.32 -17.23 -4.95
CA MET A 242 -0.68 -16.06 -4.17
C MET A 242 -1.53 -16.52 -2.98
N PHE A 243 -1.31 -15.91 -1.82
CA PHE A 243 -2.02 -16.25 -0.60
C PHE A 243 -2.91 -15.07 -0.19
N PRO A 244 -4.21 -15.09 -0.55
CA PRO A 244 -5.11 -14.00 -0.18
C PRO A 244 -5.22 -13.88 1.33
N ALA A 245 -5.09 -12.66 1.82
CA ALA A 245 -5.31 -12.36 3.23
C ALA A 245 -6.24 -11.15 3.36
N LYS A 246 -7.02 -11.15 4.43
CA LYS A 246 -7.83 -10.04 4.86
C LYS A 246 -7.17 -9.35 6.04
N GLY A 247 -7.12 -8.02 6.01
CA GLY A 247 -6.84 -7.17 7.17
C GLY A 247 -8.08 -6.37 7.54
N SER A 248 -8.43 -6.30 8.81
CA SER A 248 -9.54 -5.48 9.32
C SER A 248 -9.00 -4.24 10.02
N LEU A 249 -9.70 -3.11 9.84
CA LEU A 249 -9.35 -1.80 10.41
C LEU A 249 -10.60 -1.15 10.99
N LEU A 250 -10.43 -0.40 12.10
CA LEU A 250 -11.44 0.50 12.64
C LEU A 250 -11.05 1.94 12.36
N ILE A 251 -12.03 2.74 11.92
CA ILE A 251 -11.89 4.18 11.71
C ILE A 251 -12.73 4.90 12.73
N PHE A 252 -12.09 5.78 13.51
CA PHE A 252 -12.73 6.58 14.54
C PHE A 252 -13.11 7.96 14.04
N GLY A 253 -14.19 8.53 14.60
CA GLY A 253 -14.84 9.72 14.11
C GLY A 253 -14.10 11.03 14.31
N HIS A 254 -12.97 11.01 14.97
CA HIS A 254 -12.08 12.15 15.11
C HIS A 254 -10.65 11.73 15.41
N ARG A 255 -9.72 12.61 15.15
CA ARG A 255 -8.29 12.41 15.38
C ARG A 255 -8.00 12.54 16.87
N ILE A 256 -7.50 11.48 17.48
CA ILE A 256 -7.12 11.43 18.90
C ILE A 256 -5.60 11.45 19.12
N ASN A 257 -4.82 11.03 18.13
CA ASN A 257 -3.37 11.01 18.17
C ASN A 257 -2.78 11.90 17.07
N ASN A 258 -1.61 12.47 17.33
CA ASN A 258 -0.89 13.33 16.38
C ASN A 258 0.27 12.61 15.71
N VAL A 259 0.89 11.64 16.36
CA VAL A 259 1.96 10.82 15.82
C VAL A 259 1.47 9.39 15.65
N VAL A 260 2.14 8.63 14.79
CA VAL A 260 1.85 7.19 14.62
C VAL A 260 2.28 6.47 15.90
N LEU A 261 1.39 5.64 16.48
CA LEU A 261 1.70 4.82 17.63
C LEU A 261 1.82 3.35 17.25
N ASN A 262 2.90 2.71 17.67
CA ASN A 262 3.17 1.28 17.50
C ASN A 262 3.59 0.66 18.84
N ARG A 263 3.42 -0.67 18.98
CA ARG A 263 4.01 -1.43 20.11
C ARG A 263 5.47 -1.78 19.80
N CYS A 264 6.37 -1.55 20.77
CA CYS A 264 7.79 -1.93 20.67
C CYS A 264 7.98 -3.38 21.11
N ARG A 265 7.50 -4.30 20.27
CA ARG A 265 7.57 -5.75 20.46
C ARG A 265 7.61 -6.45 19.11
N LYS A 266 7.75 -7.78 19.10
CA LYS A 266 7.58 -8.55 17.87
C LYS A 266 6.22 -8.20 17.23
N PRO A 267 6.18 -7.87 15.93
CA PRO A 267 4.95 -7.47 15.24
C PRO A 267 3.79 -8.43 15.46
N ALA A 268 2.64 -7.90 15.84
CA ALA A 268 1.39 -8.64 16.04
C ALA A 268 0.21 -7.91 15.39
N ASN A 269 -0.99 -8.50 15.46
CA ASN A 269 -2.21 -7.85 15.00
C ASN A 269 -2.57 -6.63 15.86
N ALA A 270 -3.23 -5.63 15.26
CA ALA A 270 -3.77 -4.45 15.92
C ALA A 270 -2.72 -3.56 16.65
N ASP A 271 -1.47 -3.60 16.23
CA ASP A 271 -0.35 -2.90 16.89
C ASP A 271 -0.16 -1.44 16.45
N ILE A 272 -0.93 -0.94 15.49
CA ILE A 272 -0.66 0.34 14.83
C ILE A 272 -1.87 1.25 14.90
N LEU A 273 -1.72 2.43 15.51
CA LEU A 273 -2.70 3.52 15.48
C LEU A 273 -2.14 4.67 14.65
N VAL A 274 -2.80 5.00 13.56
CA VAL A 274 -2.35 6.01 12.59
C VAL A 274 -3.28 7.22 12.64
N PRO A 275 -2.77 8.45 12.78
CA PRO A 275 -3.57 9.65 12.59
C PRO A 275 -3.84 9.88 11.10
N GLY A 276 -5.08 10.12 10.75
CA GLY A 276 -5.49 10.67 9.46
C GLY A 276 -5.68 12.17 9.54
N ASP A 277 -6.25 12.79 8.50
CA ASP A 277 -6.52 14.23 8.45
C ASP A 277 -7.38 14.69 9.66
N THR A 278 -8.61 14.16 9.77
CA THR A 278 -9.57 14.48 10.84
C THR A 278 -10.01 13.26 11.66
N ILE A 279 -9.43 12.11 11.41
CA ILE A 279 -9.78 10.80 11.96
C ILE A 279 -8.54 10.12 12.53
N CYS A 280 -8.71 8.94 13.13
CA CYS A 280 -7.62 8.00 13.36
C CYS A 280 -8.07 6.57 13.02
N LEU A 281 -7.10 5.72 12.72
CA LEU A 281 -7.31 4.35 12.28
C LEU A 281 -6.46 3.39 13.11
N ILE A 282 -7.10 2.32 13.64
CA ILE A 282 -6.37 1.20 14.26
C ILE A 282 -6.39 -0.01 13.31
N GLY A 283 -5.29 -0.66 13.15
CA GLY A 283 -5.17 -1.87 12.32
C GLY A 283 -3.76 -2.43 12.28
N THR A 284 -3.58 -3.53 11.60
CA THR A 284 -4.56 -4.40 10.97
C THR A 284 -4.58 -5.74 11.67
N THR A 285 -5.70 -6.48 11.54
CA THR A 285 -5.68 -7.94 11.73
C THR A 285 -5.08 -8.59 10.47
N SER A 286 -4.83 -9.90 10.53
CA SER A 286 -4.43 -10.69 9.37
C SER A 286 -5.02 -12.08 9.46
N SER A 287 -5.93 -12.40 8.55
CA SER A 287 -6.54 -13.72 8.40
C SER A 287 -6.51 -14.16 6.95
N ARG A 288 -6.31 -15.48 6.70
CA ARG A 288 -6.38 -16.04 5.34
C ARG A 288 -7.85 -16.07 4.89
N VAL A 289 -8.05 -15.84 3.59
CA VAL A 289 -9.36 -15.93 2.92
C VAL A 289 -9.22 -16.73 1.63
N GLY A 290 -10.33 -17.28 1.12
CA GLY A 290 -10.36 -17.89 -0.21
C GLY A 290 -10.38 -16.83 -1.32
N PHE A 291 -9.96 -17.21 -2.53
CA PHE A 291 -10.07 -16.31 -3.71
C PHE A 291 -11.53 -16.01 -4.08
N ASP A 292 -12.46 -16.86 -3.73
CA ASP A 292 -13.91 -16.70 -3.88
C ASP A 292 -14.53 -15.71 -2.88
N GLU A 293 -13.80 -15.39 -1.80
CA GLU A 293 -14.25 -14.47 -0.75
C GLU A 293 -13.70 -13.05 -0.91
N VAL A 294 -12.69 -12.81 -1.77
CA VAL A 294 -11.95 -11.53 -1.84
C VAL A 294 -12.80 -10.31 -2.22
N ASP A 295 -13.93 -10.53 -2.87
CA ASP A 295 -14.85 -9.45 -3.26
C ASP A 295 -15.87 -9.10 -2.17
N ASP A 296 -16.14 -9.99 -1.18
CA ASP A 296 -17.09 -9.77 -0.07
C ASP A 296 -16.48 -10.15 1.30
N VAL A 297 -15.26 -9.70 1.57
CA VAL A 297 -14.65 -9.90 2.89
C VAL A 297 -15.30 -9.00 3.94
N ARG A 298 -15.63 -9.57 5.10
CA ARG A 298 -16.31 -8.86 6.20
C ARG A 298 -15.50 -8.85 7.47
N VAL A 299 -15.64 -7.79 8.25
CA VAL A 299 -15.07 -7.71 9.61
C VAL A 299 -15.92 -8.59 10.54
N THR A 300 -15.26 -9.36 11.40
CA THR A 300 -15.95 -10.14 12.44
C THR A 300 -15.96 -9.41 13.78
N SER A 301 -16.85 -9.82 14.71
CA SER A 301 -16.89 -9.24 16.06
C SER A 301 -15.58 -9.44 16.81
N GLU A 302 -14.97 -10.61 16.69
CA GLU A 302 -13.70 -10.95 17.35
C GLU A 302 -12.54 -10.05 16.85
N GLU A 303 -12.56 -9.68 15.55
CA GLU A 303 -11.58 -8.73 15.00
C GLU A 303 -11.81 -7.32 15.54
N VAL A 304 -13.07 -6.90 15.70
CA VAL A 304 -13.41 -5.61 16.32
C VAL A 304 -12.93 -5.57 17.78
N ASP A 305 -13.24 -6.60 18.55
CA ASP A 305 -12.85 -6.70 19.96
C ASP A 305 -11.32 -6.69 20.13
N LEU A 306 -10.61 -7.40 19.25
CA LEU A 306 -9.14 -7.39 19.23
C LEU A 306 -8.58 -6.00 18.93
N LEU A 307 -9.10 -5.35 17.86
CA LEU A 307 -8.65 -4.01 17.45
C LEU A 307 -8.90 -2.96 18.54
N LEU A 308 -10.04 -3.03 19.22
CA LEU A 308 -10.37 -2.15 20.33
C LEU A 308 -9.44 -2.41 21.52
N SER A 309 -9.30 -3.66 21.96
CA SER A 309 -8.50 -4.01 23.14
C SER A 309 -7.02 -3.65 22.98
N GLU A 310 -6.42 -3.86 21.82
CA GLU A 310 -5.04 -3.47 21.53
C GLU A 310 -4.92 -1.96 21.27
N GLY A 311 -5.93 -1.34 20.65
CA GLY A 311 -5.99 0.10 20.45
C GLY A 311 -6.02 0.89 21.77
N GLU A 312 -6.80 0.45 22.75
CA GLU A 312 -6.87 1.04 24.10
C GLU A 312 -5.51 0.98 24.82
N LYS A 313 -4.72 -0.06 24.55
CA LYS A 313 -3.36 -0.16 25.09
C LYS A 313 -2.41 0.89 24.48
N LEU A 314 -2.61 1.29 23.24
CA LEU A 314 -1.86 2.38 22.62
C LEU A 314 -2.34 3.74 23.10
N ALA A 315 -3.66 3.98 23.08
CA ALA A 315 -4.31 5.23 23.44
C ALA A 315 -5.65 4.93 24.15
N PRO A 316 -5.73 5.07 25.49
CA PRO A 316 -6.94 4.73 26.26
C PRO A 316 -8.21 5.49 25.85
N ALA A 317 -8.06 6.67 25.24
CA ALA A 317 -9.19 7.45 24.72
C ALA A 317 -10.00 6.71 23.65
N LEU A 318 -9.45 5.66 23.01
CA LEU A 318 -10.17 4.83 22.05
C LEU A 318 -11.37 4.11 22.65
N ALA A 319 -11.32 3.74 23.95
CA ALA A 319 -12.42 3.09 24.67
C ALA A 319 -13.76 3.85 24.60
N THR A 320 -13.69 5.18 24.49
CA THR A 320 -14.87 6.06 24.48
C THR A 320 -15.08 6.77 23.14
N THR A 321 -14.19 6.52 22.18
CA THR A 321 -14.25 7.18 20.88
C THR A 321 -15.18 6.41 19.92
N ARG A 322 -16.06 7.15 19.25
CA ARG A 322 -17.02 6.56 18.31
C ARG A 322 -16.32 5.95 17.10
N ILE A 323 -16.60 4.68 16.83
CA ILE A 323 -16.26 4.02 15.56
C ILE A 323 -17.20 4.55 14.46
N CYS A 324 -16.63 5.01 13.36
CA CYS A 324 -17.37 5.52 12.21
C CYS A 324 -17.50 4.48 11.10
N LEU A 325 -16.44 3.75 10.81
CA LEU A 325 -16.38 2.82 9.71
C LEU A 325 -15.56 1.58 10.08
N LEU A 326 -15.91 0.46 9.45
CA LEU A 326 -15.16 -0.78 9.47
C LEU A 326 -14.63 -1.03 8.07
N TYR A 327 -13.33 -1.22 7.92
CA TYR A 327 -12.71 -1.54 6.63
C TYR A 327 -12.11 -2.93 6.65
N THR A 328 -12.19 -3.58 5.48
CA THR A 328 -11.43 -4.79 5.16
C THR A 328 -10.51 -4.51 4.00
N SER A 329 -9.24 -4.92 4.11
CA SER A 329 -8.24 -4.83 3.06
C SER A 329 -7.95 -6.22 2.51
N PRO A 330 -8.45 -6.58 1.32
CA PRO A 330 -8.02 -7.79 0.64
C PRO A 330 -6.62 -7.56 0.07
N SER A 331 -5.64 -8.32 0.54
CA SER A 331 -4.24 -8.15 0.14
C SER A 331 -3.64 -9.46 -0.34
N PRO A 332 -2.84 -9.46 -1.42
CA PRO A 332 -1.96 -10.57 -1.70
C PRO A 332 -0.87 -10.56 -0.62
N ARG A 333 -0.72 -11.67 0.09
CA ARG A 333 0.43 -11.87 1.00
C ARG A 333 1.23 -13.07 0.51
N ASP A 334 2.52 -12.96 0.71
CA ASP A 334 3.49 -14.02 0.42
C ASP A 334 3.46 -15.11 1.50
#